data_d735c915172524d5cfd546d0e074665e
#
_entry.id   d735c915172524d5cfd546d0e074665e
#
_cell.length_a   1.000
_cell.length_b   1.000
_cell.length_c   1.000
_cell.angle_alpha   90.00
_cell.angle_beta   90.00
_cell.angle_gamma   90.00
#
_symmetry.space_group_name_H-M   'P 1'
#
loop_
_entity.id
_entity.type
_entity.pdbx_description
1 polymer ?
#
loop_
_entity_poly.entity_id
_entity_poly.type
_entity_poly.pdbx_seq_one_letter_code
_entity_poly.pdbx_strand_id
1 'polypeptide(L)'
;MSDLKVPKISVVVTCYNCRSYVGDAIRSVARQTLRGWECVIVDDASTDDSLAVIRAVLEELSDTRFAVLRLDANLGQTGASRAGLGRTNAPFVCFLDADDVWNENFLERHLAAHMNETCAAGFTACNARVIDGDGALIAGTVYWFGRDRAESERDQEFVALDAARVPVVDPDKGVVWQGRTSFRLYTKRSLQWVWVSTSSMMFRRSLVDLVFPDDDEAFRLHMDFCLVIMAQMAAGSLLIDEPLYAYRLHGRNLAASNPVLGGRLHLSPRDLKETYDEMLDRMLGVMVRDRQRFTAALGPYQYDQMVLAMRAARPASLFARLFGHRT
;
A
#
# COMPACT_ATOMS: atom_id res chain seq x y z
N MET A 1 16.47 -4.64 -28.70
CA MET A 1 15.93 -4.26 -27.36
C MET A 1 15.07 -2.98 -27.43
N SER A 2 14.77 -2.48 -28.62
CA SER A 2 14.04 -1.21 -28.84
C SER A 2 12.51 -1.29 -28.68
N ASP A 3 11.94 -2.47 -28.40
CA ASP A 3 10.49 -2.67 -28.38
C ASP A 3 9.89 -2.98 -26.98
N LEU A 4 10.68 -2.79 -25.92
CA LEU A 4 10.16 -2.96 -24.56
C LEU A 4 9.25 -1.78 -24.21
N LYS A 5 7.95 -2.05 -24.14
CA LYS A 5 6.95 -1.06 -23.72
C LYS A 5 6.97 -0.90 -22.19
N VAL A 6 6.86 0.35 -21.74
CA VAL A 6 6.68 0.63 -20.32
C VAL A 6 5.34 0.06 -19.87
N PRO A 7 5.29 -0.75 -18.79
CA PRO A 7 4.03 -1.26 -18.26
C PRO A 7 3.11 -0.13 -17.82
N LYS A 8 1.82 -0.28 -18.02
CA LYS A 8 0.82 0.63 -17.44
C LYS A 8 0.66 0.40 -15.94
N ILE A 9 0.19 1.43 -15.25
CA ILE A 9 -0.12 1.41 -13.82
C ILE A 9 -1.56 1.86 -13.63
N SER A 10 -2.33 1.09 -12.86
CA SER A 10 -3.65 1.50 -12.40
C SER A 10 -3.51 2.21 -11.05
N VAL A 11 -4.11 3.39 -10.91
CA VAL A 11 -4.23 4.12 -9.67
C VAL A 11 -5.69 4.11 -9.24
N VAL A 12 -5.96 3.71 -8.00
CA VAL A 12 -7.27 3.76 -7.38
C VAL A 12 -7.21 4.77 -6.24
N VAL A 13 -7.94 5.88 -6.38
CA VAL A 13 -8.09 6.89 -5.32
C VAL A 13 -9.41 6.66 -4.63
N THR A 14 -9.41 6.39 -3.32
CA THR A 14 -10.63 6.21 -2.53
C THR A 14 -10.96 7.48 -1.74
N CYS A 15 -12.19 7.96 -1.86
CA CYS A 15 -12.63 9.21 -1.27
C CYS A 15 -13.94 9.03 -0.51
N TYR A 16 -13.97 9.42 0.76
CA TYR A 16 -15.17 9.57 1.56
C TYR A 16 -15.06 10.81 2.46
N ASN A 17 -15.87 11.84 2.20
CA ASN A 17 -15.89 13.08 2.99
C ASN A 17 -14.51 13.76 3.13
N CYS A 18 -13.79 13.87 2.01
CA CYS A 18 -12.44 14.45 1.91
C CYS A 18 -12.40 15.72 1.04
N ARG A 19 -13.46 16.54 1.03
CA ARG A 19 -13.57 17.74 0.16
C ARG A 19 -12.36 18.68 0.23
N SER A 20 -11.72 18.76 1.40
CA SER A 20 -10.58 19.67 1.63
C SER A 20 -9.28 19.16 1.03
N TYR A 21 -9.16 17.87 0.71
CA TYR A 21 -7.89 17.22 0.39
C TYR A 21 -7.87 16.49 -0.95
N VAL A 22 -9.02 15.97 -1.39
CA VAL A 22 -9.11 15.13 -2.61
C VAL A 22 -8.57 15.84 -3.86
N GLY A 23 -8.70 17.15 -3.93
CA GLY A 23 -8.13 17.93 -5.04
C GLY A 23 -6.61 17.85 -5.12
N ASP A 24 -5.91 17.88 -3.96
CA ASP A 24 -4.46 17.73 -3.90
C ASP A 24 -4.03 16.33 -4.31
N ALA A 25 -4.73 15.30 -3.83
CA ALA A 25 -4.49 13.90 -4.21
C ALA A 25 -4.57 13.72 -5.73
N ILE A 26 -5.64 14.19 -6.36
CA ILE A 26 -5.86 14.11 -7.82
C ILE A 26 -4.75 14.84 -8.58
N ARG A 27 -4.42 16.08 -8.19
CA ARG A 27 -3.34 16.85 -8.83
C ARG A 27 -1.98 16.18 -8.66
N SER A 28 -1.74 15.46 -7.55
CA SER A 28 -0.49 14.73 -7.34
C SER A 28 -0.34 13.54 -8.31
N VAL A 29 -1.43 12.88 -8.66
CA VAL A 29 -1.46 11.84 -9.71
C VAL A 29 -1.26 12.46 -11.09
N ALA A 30 -1.91 13.57 -11.38
CA ALA A 30 -1.78 14.24 -12.68
C ALA A 30 -0.35 14.70 -12.98
N ARG A 31 0.42 15.09 -11.93
CA ARG A 31 1.80 15.57 -12.05
C ARG A 31 2.85 14.47 -12.16
N GLN A 32 2.47 13.18 -12.18
CA GLN A 32 3.45 12.09 -12.26
C GLN A 32 4.31 12.18 -13.53
N THR A 33 5.63 12.03 -13.36
CA THR A 33 6.62 12.04 -14.44
C THR A 33 6.42 10.88 -15.39
N LEU A 34 6.09 9.68 -14.86
CA LEU A 34 5.68 8.55 -15.67
C LEU A 34 4.30 8.82 -16.29
N ARG A 35 4.17 8.59 -17.61
CA ARG A 35 2.92 8.90 -18.32
C ARG A 35 2.00 7.70 -18.56
N GLY A 36 2.50 6.48 -18.38
CA GLY A 36 1.77 5.23 -18.66
C GLY A 36 0.88 4.78 -17.50
N TRP A 37 -0.10 5.60 -17.06
CA TRP A 37 -1.04 5.25 -16.01
C TRP A 37 -2.49 5.56 -16.40
N GLU A 38 -3.41 4.93 -15.69
CA GLU A 38 -4.84 5.23 -15.63
C GLU A 38 -5.25 5.44 -14.17
N CYS A 39 -6.24 6.26 -13.89
CA CYS A 39 -6.69 6.54 -12.54
C CYS A 39 -8.22 6.48 -12.43
N VAL A 40 -8.72 5.73 -11.45
CA VAL A 40 -10.12 5.70 -11.08
C VAL A 40 -10.27 6.32 -9.69
N ILE A 41 -11.04 7.40 -9.61
CA ILE A 41 -11.40 8.05 -8.35
C ILE A 41 -12.75 7.49 -7.93
N VAL A 42 -12.80 6.85 -6.78
CA VAL A 42 -14.02 6.25 -6.23
C VAL A 42 -14.53 7.15 -5.11
N ASP A 43 -15.67 7.80 -5.36
CA ASP A 43 -16.44 8.50 -4.34
C ASP A 43 -17.36 7.51 -3.63
N ASP A 44 -17.00 7.13 -2.41
CA ASP A 44 -17.69 6.13 -1.58
C ASP A 44 -18.94 6.71 -0.92
N ALA A 45 -19.84 7.27 -1.73
CA ALA A 45 -21.09 7.94 -1.32
C ALA A 45 -20.84 9.08 -0.33
N SER A 46 -19.90 9.98 -0.62
CA SER A 46 -19.64 11.17 0.20
C SER A 46 -20.91 12.01 0.40
N THR A 47 -21.05 12.54 1.61
CA THR A 47 -22.16 13.41 2.04
C THR A 47 -21.77 14.90 2.07
N ASP A 48 -20.46 15.18 1.88
CA ASP A 48 -19.94 16.53 1.71
C ASP A 48 -19.74 16.88 0.22
N ASP A 49 -19.06 17.99 -0.06
CA ASP A 49 -18.82 18.46 -1.43
C ASP A 49 -17.68 17.73 -2.16
N SER A 50 -17.18 16.57 -1.65
CA SER A 50 -16.07 15.83 -2.26
C SER A 50 -16.28 15.55 -3.75
N LEU A 51 -17.43 15.05 -4.12
CA LEU A 51 -17.74 14.76 -5.53
C LEU A 51 -17.73 16.01 -6.42
N ALA A 52 -18.21 17.15 -5.90
CA ALA A 52 -18.16 18.42 -6.63
C ALA A 52 -16.72 18.88 -6.84
N VAL A 53 -15.86 18.76 -5.82
CA VAL A 53 -14.42 19.08 -5.91
C VAL A 53 -13.73 18.15 -6.91
N ILE A 54 -13.99 16.83 -6.86
CA ILE A 54 -13.44 15.86 -7.82
C ILE A 54 -13.75 16.31 -9.25
N ARG A 55 -15.02 16.59 -9.55
CA ARG A 55 -15.46 16.98 -10.90
C ARG A 55 -14.81 18.28 -11.36
N ALA A 56 -14.76 19.30 -10.49
CA ALA A 56 -14.14 20.59 -10.80
C ALA A 56 -12.64 20.44 -11.14
N VAL A 57 -11.92 19.64 -10.36
CA VAL A 57 -10.48 19.39 -10.60
C VAL A 57 -10.26 18.62 -11.90
N LEU A 58 -11.09 17.63 -12.22
CA LEU A 58 -10.96 16.90 -13.47
C LEU A 58 -11.30 17.74 -14.70
N GLU A 59 -12.27 18.65 -14.58
CA GLU A 59 -12.58 19.63 -15.62
C GLU A 59 -11.39 20.59 -15.84
N GLU A 60 -10.79 21.10 -14.76
CA GLU A 60 -9.57 21.91 -14.80
C GLU A 60 -8.42 21.20 -15.53
N LEU A 61 -8.17 19.93 -15.17
CA LEU A 61 -7.05 19.15 -15.71
C LEU A 61 -7.28 18.72 -17.16
N SER A 62 -8.51 18.50 -17.56
CA SER A 62 -8.89 17.99 -18.90
C SER A 62 -8.11 16.74 -19.32
N ASP A 63 -7.79 15.85 -18.37
CA ASP A 63 -6.95 14.67 -18.56
C ASP A 63 -7.81 13.41 -18.67
N THR A 64 -7.83 12.80 -19.85
CA THR A 64 -8.65 11.63 -20.18
C THR A 64 -8.21 10.33 -19.51
N ARG A 65 -7.09 10.32 -18.80
CA ARG A 65 -6.62 9.17 -18.02
C ARG A 65 -7.38 8.97 -16.72
N PHE A 66 -8.15 9.96 -16.28
CA PHE A 66 -8.99 9.88 -15.09
C PHE A 66 -10.41 9.43 -15.41
N ALA A 67 -10.97 8.62 -14.52
CA ALA A 67 -12.38 8.29 -14.48
C ALA A 67 -12.91 8.45 -13.05
N VAL A 68 -14.19 8.78 -12.92
CA VAL A 68 -14.90 8.88 -11.63
C VAL A 68 -15.93 7.78 -11.52
N LEU A 69 -15.92 7.10 -10.39
CA LEU A 69 -16.94 6.14 -10.00
C LEU A 69 -17.58 6.62 -8.69
N ARG A 70 -18.86 6.95 -8.71
CA ARG A 70 -19.64 7.20 -7.51
C ARG A 70 -20.36 5.93 -7.09
N LEU A 71 -20.26 5.56 -5.82
CA LEU A 71 -21.03 4.48 -5.25
C LEU A 71 -22.36 4.97 -4.70
N ASP A 72 -23.37 4.10 -4.70
CA ASP A 72 -24.72 4.43 -4.20
C ASP A 72 -24.79 4.41 -2.67
N ALA A 73 -23.89 3.68 -2.02
CA ALA A 73 -23.78 3.56 -0.57
C ALA A 73 -22.29 3.52 -0.14
N ASN A 74 -22.02 3.93 1.09
CA ASN A 74 -20.68 3.82 1.65
C ASN A 74 -20.32 2.37 1.95
N LEU A 75 -19.38 1.84 1.17
CA LEU A 75 -18.86 0.46 1.28
C LEU A 75 -17.58 0.36 2.11
N GLY A 76 -17.03 1.49 2.55
CA GLY A 76 -15.75 1.57 3.25
C GLY A 76 -14.56 1.40 2.31
N GLN A 77 -13.34 1.50 2.88
CA GLN A 77 -12.09 1.47 2.11
C GLN A 77 -11.97 0.23 1.23
N THR A 78 -12.32 -0.95 1.74
CA THR A 78 -12.24 -2.21 1.01
C THR A 78 -13.20 -2.26 -0.17
N GLY A 79 -14.48 -1.95 0.04
CA GLY A 79 -15.48 -1.96 -1.01
C GLY A 79 -15.21 -0.92 -2.09
N ALA A 80 -14.82 0.30 -1.69
CA ALA A 80 -14.42 1.36 -2.62
C ALA A 80 -13.19 0.97 -3.45
N SER A 81 -12.15 0.39 -2.81
CA SER A 81 -10.96 -0.08 -3.50
C SER A 81 -11.27 -1.21 -4.48
N ARG A 82 -12.14 -2.16 -4.09
CA ARG A 82 -12.61 -3.24 -4.97
C ARG A 82 -13.35 -2.68 -6.20
N ALA A 83 -14.25 -1.72 -5.99
CA ALA A 83 -14.99 -1.09 -7.07
C ALA A 83 -14.05 -0.39 -8.08
N GLY A 84 -13.02 0.30 -7.57
CA GLY A 84 -11.98 0.91 -8.40
C GLY A 84 -11.14 -0.12 -9.16
N LEU A 85 -10.69 -1.19 -8.48
CA LEU A 85 -9.97 -2.30 -9.11
C LEU A 85 -10.75 -2.93 -10.26
N GLY A 86 -12.05 -3.10 -10.11
CA GLY A 86 -12.93 -3.65 -11.14
C GLY A 86 -13.05 -2.78 -12.40
N ARG A 87 -12.56 -1.55 -12.36
CA ARG A 87 -12.55 -0.60 -13.51
C ARG A 87 -11.17 -0.47 -14.16
N THR A 88 -10.18 -1.21 -13.68
CA THR A 88 -8.78 -1.10 -14.11
C THR A 88 -8.22 -2.48 -14.44
N ASN A 89 -7.17 -2.54 -15.29
CA ASN A 89 -6.56 -3.81 -15.69
C ASN A 89 -5.04 -3.77 -15.91
N ALA A 90 -4.36 -2.70 -15.52
CA ALA A 90 -2.92 -2.60 -15.68
C ALA A 90 -2.16 -3.63 -14.81
N PRO A 91 -0.94 -4.05 -15.21
CA PRO A 91 -0.16 -5.06 -14.50
C PRO A 91 0.36 -4.60 -13.12
N PHE A 92 0.33 -3.30 -12.84
CA PHE A 92 0.67 -2.72 -11.55
C PHE A 92 -0.49 -1.90 -11.01
N VAL A 93 -0.64 -1.89 -9.68
CA VAL A 93 -1.73 -1.20 -8.98
C VAL A 93 -1.16 -0.40 -7.82
N CYS A 94 -1.64 0.83 -7.68
CA CYS A 94 -1.43 1.68 -6.52
C CYS A 94 -2.77 2.10 -5.93
N PHE A 95 -2.83 2.21 -4.61
CA PHE A 95 -3.95 2.81 -3.89
C PHE A 95 -3.48 4.13 -3.29
N LEU A 96 -4.31 5.16 -3.39
CA LEU A 96 -4.05 6.47 -2.81
C LEU A 96 -5.27 6.91 -2.00
N ASP A 97 -5.06 7.18 -0.73
CA ASP A 97 -6.09 7.79 0.12
C ASP A 97 -6.28 9.27 -0.28
N ALA A 98 -7.51 9.74 -0.28
CA ALA A 98 -7.87 11.07 -0.80
C ALA A 98 -7.30 12.25 0.02
N ASP A 99 -6.71 12.00 1.17
CA ASP A 99 -6.05 12.96 2.04
C ASP A 99 -4.51 12.99 1.91
N ASP A 100 -3.91 12.02 1.19
CA ASP A 100 -2.48 11.92 0.95
C ASP A 100 -2.04 12.56 -0.38
N VAL A 101 -0.74 12.82 -0.53
CA VAL A 101 -0.17 13.47 -1.71
C VAL A 101 1.11 12.77 -2.16
N TRP A 102 1.20 12.42 -3.46
CA TRP A 102 2.40 11.83 -4.04
C TRP A 102 3.39 12.88 -4.54
N ASN A 103 4.68 12.56 -4.46
CA ASN A 103 5.72 13.27 -5.20
C ASN A 103 5.60 12.95 -6.70
N GLU A 104 6.07 13.84 -7.54
CA GLU A 104 5.95 13.71 -9.02
C GLU A 104 6.62 12.46 -9.59
N ASN A 105 7.63 11.94 -8.93
CA ASN A 105 8.38 10.74 -9.35
C ASN A 105 7.95 9.44 -8.65
N PHE A 106 6.83 9.44 -7.92
CA PHE A 106 6.37 8.26 -7.16
C PHE A 106 6.22 7.03 -8.06
N LEU A 107 5.42 7.11 -9.11
CA LEU A 107 5.15 5.97 -10.00
C LEU A 107 6.42 5.49 -10.72
N GLU A 108 7.26 6.41 -11.14
CA GLU A 108 8.53 6.10 -11.81
C GLU A 108 9.49 5.33 -10.89
N ARG A 109 9.67 5.81 -9.65
CA ARG A 109 10.58 5.19 -8.67
C ARG A 109 10.09 3.80 -8.25
N HIS A 110 8.80 3.64 -8.01
CA HIS A 110 8.21 2.34 -7.69
C HIS A 110 8.32 1.36 -8.86
N LEU A 111 8.02 1.80 -10.08
CA LEU A 111 8.17 0.94 -11.26
C LEU A 111 9.63 0.53 -11.47
N ALA A 112 10.58 1.47 -11.32
CA ALA A 112 12.00 1.17 -11.39
C ALA A 112 12.43 0.12 -10.36
N ALA A 113 11.92 0.21 -9.13
CA ALA A 113 12.17 -0.79 -8.10
C ALA A 113 11.59 -2.17 -8.47
N HIS A 114 10.40 -2.22 -9.07
CA HIS A 114 9.82 -3.49 -9.56
C HIS A 114 10.57 -4.11 -10.72
N MET A 115 11.25 -3.29 -11.54
CA MET A 115 11.98 -3.71 -12.73
C MET A 115 13.49 -3.93 -12.47
N ASN A 116 13.94 -3.87 -11.22
CA ASN A 116 15.35 -4.11 -10.91
C ASN A 116 15.78 -5.53 -11.33
N GLU A 117 17.08 -5.70 -11.64
CA GLU A 117 17.64 -6.96 -12.12
C GLU A 117 18.16 -7.88 -11.00
N THR A 118 18.06 -7.46 -9.73
CA THR A 118 18.71 -8.15 -8.60
C THR A 118 17.75 -9.09 -7.88
N CYS A 119 16.49 -8.67 -7.71
CA CYS A 119 15.50 -9.44 -6.96
C CYS A 119 14.08 -9.13 -7.44
N ALA A 120 13.17 -10.06 -7.15
CA ALA A 120 11.74 -9.88 -7.39
C ALA A 120 11.00 -9.69 -6.05
N ALA A 121 10.01 -8.83 -6.05
CA ALA A 121 9.10 -8.65 -4.92
C ALA A 121 7.66 -8.50 -5.40
N GLY A 122 6.71 -8.83 -4.53
CA GLY A 122 5.29 -8.73 -4.83
C GLY A 122 4.79 -7.29 -4.83
N PHE A 123 5.37 -6.45 -3.97
CA PHE A 123 5.09 -5.04 -3.92
C PHE A 123 6.32 -4.23 -3.49
N THR A 124 6.26 -2.94 -3.73
CA THR A 124 7.24 -1.96 -3.29
C THR A 124 6.58 -0.96 -2.36
N ALA A 125 7.31 -0.46 -1.38
CA ALA A 125 6.85 0.59 -0.48
C ALA A 125 7.93 1.67 -0.36
N CYS A 126 7.52 2.92 -0.17
CA CYS A 126 8.44 4.01 0.07
C CYS A 126 8.25 4.60 1.47
N ASN A 127 9.16 5.49 1.85
CA ASN A 127 9.04 6.28 3.06
C ASN A 127 8.09 7.47 2.86
N ALA A 128 7.71 8.12 3.96
CA ALA A 128 6.79 9.25 3.96
C ALA A 128 7.41 10.53 4.54
N ARG A 129 6.93 11.68 4.08
CA ARG A 129 6.91 12.92 4.86
C ARG A 129 5.57 13.02 5.58
N VAL A 130 5.50 13.81 6.64
CA VAL A 130 4.24 14.14 7.30
C VAL A 130 3.93 15.61 7.10
N ILE A 131 2.71 15.89 6.65
CA ILE A 131 2.18 17.24 6.49
C ILE A 131 0.95 17.41 7.38
N ASP A 132 0.64 18.64 7.77
CA ASP A 132 -0.61 18.96 8.47
C ASP A 132 -1.80 19.12 7.52
N GLY A 133 -2.96 19.51 8.06
CA GLY A 133 -4.17 19.74 7.27
C GLY A 133 -4.02 20.82 6.20
N ASP A 134 -3.14 21.80 6.43
CA ASP A 134 -2.87 22.92 5.51
C ASP A 134 -1.74 22.59 4.51
N GLY A 135 -1.12 21.41 4.63
CA GLY A 135 -0.04 20.95 3.76
C GLY A 135 1.36 21.39 4.21
N ALA A 136 1.50 21.98 5.41
CA ALA A 136 2.80 22.34 5.95
C ALA A 136 3.56 21.10 6.45
N LEU A 137 4.88 21.05 6.18
CA LEU A 137 5.73 19.93 6.57
C LEU A 137 5.92 19.88 8.08
N ILE A 138 5.53 18.76 8.71
CA ILE A 138 5.69 18.51 10.15
C ILE A 138 6.88 17.61 10.43
N ALA A 139 7.12 16.59 9.59
CA ALA A 139 8.26 15.69 9.71
C ALA A 139 8.80 15.28 8.33
N GLY A 140 10.14 15.22 8.22
CA GLY A 140 10.83 14.99 6.96
C GLY A 140 10.75 13.55 6.48
N THR A 141 11.07 12.61 7.35
CA THR A 141 11.13 11.18 7.02
C THR A 141 10.63 10.39 8.21
N VAL A 142 9.68 9.50 7.99
CA VAL A 142 9.05 8.75 9.07
C VAL A 142 9.11 7.27 8.74
N TYR A 143 9.87 6.52 9.54
CA TYR A 143 9.68 5.08 9.61
C TYR A 143 8.49 4.78 10.50
N TRP A 144 7.51 4.09 9.96
CA TRP A 144 6.36 3.66 10.73
C TRP A 144 6.82 2.69 11.83
N PHE A 145 6.24 2.77 13.02
CA PHE A 145 6.48 1.88 14.16
C PHE A 145 7.86 1.88 14.82
N GLY A 146 8.61 2.94 14.72
CA GLY A 146 9.69 3.19 15.67
C GLY A 146 10.89 2.26 15.59
N ARG A 147 10.98 1.40 14.60
CA ARG A 147 12.24 0.73 14.30
C ARG A 147 13.10 1.70 13.51
N ASP A 148 14.13 2.19 14.13
CA ASP A 148 15.14 2.93 13.40
C ASP A 148 15.94 1.99 12.48
N ARG A 149 16.64 2.58 11.53
CA ARG A 149 17.48 1.83 10.58
C ARG A 149 18.46 0.90 11.29
N ALA A 150 19.02 1.32 12.43
CA ALA A 150 19.98 0.55 13.19
C ALA A 150 19.38 -0.69 13.88
N GLU A 151 18.13 -0.63 14.31
CA GLU A 151 17.43 -1.81 14.85
C GLU A 151 17.09 -2.82 13.75
N SER A 152 16.56 -2.36 12.60
CA SER A 152 16.22 -3.24 11.48
C SER A 152 17.45 -3.92 10.86
N GLU A 153 18.58 -3.24 10.82
CA GLU A 153 19.85 -3.79 10.33
C GLU A 153 20.45 -4.81 11.31
N ARG A 154 20.31 -4.60 12.64
CA ARG A 154 20.77 -5.55 13.65
C ARG A 154 20.04 -6.88 13.61
N ASP A 155 18.74 -6.86 13.33
CA ASP A 155 17.91 -8.07 13.29
C ASP A 155 18.04 -8.84 11.97
N GLN A 156 18.87 -8.38 11.01
CA GLN A 156 19.02 -8.95 9.66
C GLN A 156 17.69 -9.15 8.91
N GLU A 157 16.69 -8.36 9.27
CA GLU A 157 15.35 -8.45 8.64
C GLU A 157 15.33 -7.88 7.23
N PHE A 158 16.25 -6.96 6.93
CA PHE A 158 16.35 -6.27 5.67
C PHE A 158 17.71 -6.51 5.01
N VAL A 159 17.68 -6.85 3.74
CA VAL A 159 18.90 -6.96 2.92
C VAL A 159 19.04 -5.68 2.11
N ALA A 160 20.11 -4.92 2.36
CA ALA A 160 20.45 -3.77 1.55
C ALA A 160 20.85 -4.21 0.13
N LEU A 161 20.29 -3.58 -0.87
CA LEU A 161 20.56 -3.83 -2.29
C LEU A 161 21.15 -2.56 -2.91
N ASP A 162 22.32 -2.17 -2.42
CA ASP A 162 23.06 -1.04 -2.96
C ASP A 162 23.52 -1.35 -4.37
N ALA A 163 23.34 -0.39 -5.27
CA ALA A 163 23.76 -0.51 -6.64
C ALA A 163 22.96 -1.50 -7.54
N ALA A 164 21.74 -1.85 -7.16
CA ALA A 164 20.84 -2.54 -8.07
C ALA A 164 20.61 -1.71 -9.33
N ARG A 165 20.72 -2.35 -10.49
CA ARG A 165 20.37 -1.70 -11.77
C ARG A 165 18.87 -1.53 -11.84
N VAL A 166 18.45 -0.33 -12.15
CA VAL A 166 17.05 0.00 -12.37
C VAL A 166 16.84 0.57 -13.77
N PRO A 167 15.73 0.26 -14.43
CA PRO A 167 15.40 0.90 -15.67
C PRO A 167 15.09 2.37 -15.43
N VAL A 168 15.66 3.22 -16.28
CA VAL A 168 15.22 4.61 -16.43
C VAL A 168 14.25 4.65 -17.59
N VAL A 169 13.09 5.24 -17.37
CA VAL A 169 12.10 5.45 -18.43
C VAL A 169 12.35 6.81 -19.06
N ASP A 170 12.79 6.78 -20.30
CA ASP A 170 12.88 7.98 -21.14
C ASP A 170 11.54 8.13 -21.90
N PRO A 171 10.84 9.26 -21.82
CA PRO A 171 9.56 9.46 -22.49
C PRO A 171 9.59 9.23 -24.00
N ASP A 172 10.73 9.51 -24.63
CA ASP A 172 10.89 9.42 -26.08
C ASP A 172 11.51 8.09 -26.55
N LYS A 173 12.31 7.45 -25.68
CA LYS A 173 13.08 6.24 -26.02
C LYS A 173 12.55 4.97 -25.36
N GLY A 174 11.56 5.08 -24.46
CA GLY A 174 11.06 3.96 -23.70
C GLY A 174 11.97 3.58 -22.53
N VAL A 175 12.20 2.27 -22.31
CA VAL A 175 13.02 1.79 -21.20
C VAL A 175 14.49 1.87 -21.55
N VAL A 176 15.24 2.69 -20.82
CA VAL A 176 16.70 2.81 -20.94
C VAL A 176 17.33 2.24 -19.67
N TRP A 177 18.19 1.24 -19.82
CA TRP A 177 18.89 0.62 -18.70
C TRP A 177 20.08 1.47 -18.24
N GLN A 178 19.81 2.49 -17.45
CA GLN A 178 20.84 3.37 -16.90
C GLN A 178 20.43 3.86 -15.53
N GLY A 179 20.82 3.21 -14.51
CA GLY A 179 20.59 3.73 -13.17
C GLY A 179 20.97 2.74 -12.11
N ARG A 180 21.37 3.28 -10.97
CA ARG A 180 21.60 2.54 -9.74
C ARG A 180 20.76 3.18 -8.65
N THR A 181 20.11 2.36 -7.85
CA THR A 181 19.34 2.84 -6.69
C THR A 181 19.53 1.89 -5.54
N SER A 182 19.33 2.39 -4.34
CA SER A 182 19.37 1.62 -3.13
C SER A 182 17.97 1.29 -2.67
N PHE A 183 17.71 0.01 -2.42
CA PHE A 183 16.52 -0.43 -1.72
C PHE A 183 16.87 -1.48 -0.68
N ARG A 184 15.90 -1.80 0.15
CA ARG A 184 16.00 -2.89 1.11
C ARG A 184 14.98 -3.95 0.77
N LEU A 185 15.45 -5.19 0.59
CA LEU A 185 14.58 -6.34 0.43
C LEU A 185 14.11 -6.84 1.79
N TYR A 186 12.81 -6.95 1.97
CA TYR A 186 12.20 -7.53 3.17
C TYR A 186 11.52 -8.84 2.81
N THR A 187 12.13 -9.95 3.23
CA THR A 187 11.66 -11.31 2.93
C THR A 187 11.04 -12.02 4.12
N LYS A 188 11.13 -11.43 5.32
CA LYS A 188 10.60 -12.05 6.53
C LYS A 188 9.09 -12.25 6.41
N ARG A 189 8.66 -13.47 6.63
CA ARG A 189 7.26 -13.83 6.69
C ARG A 189 6.74 -13.62 8.09
N SER A 190 6.41 -12.40 8.41
CA SER A 190 5.88 -12.02 9.71
C SER A 190 4.63 -11.16 9.56
N LEU A 191 3.82 -11.12 10.61
CA LEU A 191 2.66 -10.24 10.69
C LEU A 191 3.04 -8.84 11.20
N GLN A 192 4.32 -8.57 11.31
CA GLN A 192 4.81 -7.28 11.77
C GLN A 192 4.64 -6.25 10.66
N TRP A 193 3.99 -5.15 10.98
CA TRP A 193 3.86 -4.01 10.09
C TRP A 193 5.15 -3.18 10.10
N VAL A 194 5.81 -3.06 8.96
CA VAL A 194 7.08 -2.32 8.80
C VAL A 194 6.99 -1.22 7.75
N TRP A 195 5.82 -1.04 7.16
CA TRP A 195 5.55 -0.07 6.09
C TRP A 195 4.82 1.15 6.65
N VAL A 196 4.60 2.18 5.82
CA VAL A 196 3.77 3.32 6.15
C VAL A 196 2.29 2.97 5.87
N SER A 197 1.60 3.65 4.98
CA SER A 197 0.23 3.30 4.54
C SER A 197 0.24 2.72 3.13
N THR A 198 -0.90 2.20 2.67
CA THR A 198 -1.06 1.73 1.28
C THR A 198 -0.82 2.83 0.25
N SER A 199 -1.00 4.11 0.59
CA SER A 199 -0.62 5.25 -0.25
C SER A 199 0.87 5.29 -0.59
N SER A 200 1.72 4.57 0.16
CA SER A 200 3.17 4.45 -0.08
C SER A 200 3.55 3.30 -1.00
N MET A 201 2.60 2.55 -1.58
CA MET A 201 2.88 1.23 -2.15
C MET A 201 2.47 1.11 -3.61
N MET A 202 3.22 0.25 -4.33
CA MET A 202 2.84 -0.26 -5.64
C MET A 202 2.87 -1.79 -5.61
N PHE A 203 1.82 -2.41 -6.10
CA PHE A 203 1.64 -3.86 -6.11
C PHE A 203 1.65 -4.43 -7.53
N ARG A 204 2.11 -5.67 -7.71
CA ARG A 204 1.80 -6.44 -8.91
C ARG A 204 0.32 -6.83 -8.90
N ARG A 205 -0.38 -6.58 -10.00
CA ARG A 205 -1.82 -6.89 -10.15
C ARG A 205 -2.12 -8.35 -9.83
N SER A 206 -1.34 -9.27 -10.33
CA SER A 206 -1.53 -10.71 -10.09
C SER A 206 -1.47 -11.08 -8.60
N LEU A 207 -0.68 -10.35 -7.81
CA LEU A 207 -0.64 -10.52 -6.36
C LEU A 207 -1.89 -9.94 -5.70
N VAL A 208 -2.31 -8.72 -6.10
CA VAL A 208 -3.56 -8.12 -5.60
C VAL A 208 -4.73 -9.04 -5.89
N ASP A 209 -4.86 -9.53 -7.12
CA ASP A 209 -5.95 -10.44 -7.51
C ASP A 209 -5.94 -11.74 -6.69
N LEU A 210 -4.77 -12.20 -6.21
CA LEU A 210 -4.66 -13.38 -5.34
C LEU A 210 -5.08 -13.10 -3.90
N VAL A 211 -4.67 -11.96 -3.32
CA VAL A 211 -4.73 -11.73 -1.86
C VAL A 211 -5.69 -10.61 -1.43
N PHE A 212 -6.34 -9.91 -2.35
CA PHE A 212 -7.30 -8.87 -2.00
C PHE A 212 -8.46 -9.46 -1.17
N PRO A 213 -8.86 -8.80 -0.07
CA PRO A 213 -9.94 -9.31 0.78
C PRO A 213 -11.21 -9.55 -0.03
N ASP A 214 -11.88 -10.66 0.15
CA ASP A 214 -13.12 -11.04 -0.55
C ASP A 214 -14.38 -10.73 0.27
N ASP A 215 -14.24 -10.34 1.53
CA ASP A 215 -15.30 -9.94 2.45
C ASP A 215 -15.15 -8.46 2.78
N ASP A 216 -15.90 -7.61 2.06
CA ASP A 216 -15.83 -6.16 2.22
C ASP A 216 -16.33 -5.70 3.58
N GLU A 217 -17.30 -6.39 4.17
CA GLU A 217 -17.82 -6.04 5.49
C GLU A 217 -16.83 -6.36 6.60
N ALA A 218 -16.21 -7.55 6.52
CA ALA A 218 -15.25 -8.01 7.52
C ALA A 218 -13.98 -7.14 7.57
N PHE A 219 -13.55 -6.62 6.41
CA PHE A 219 -12.34 -5.80 6.27
C PHE A 219 -12.64 -4.34 5.95
N ARG A 220 -13.85 -3.88 6.22
CA ARG A 220 -14.38 -2.59 5.78
C ARG A 220 -13.39 -1.41 5.84
N LEU A 221 -12.63 -1.28 6.92
CA LEU A 221 -11.65 -0.23 7.18
C LEU A 221 -10.22 -0.77 7.33
N HIS A 222 -9.96 -2.03 6.96
CA HIS A 222 -8.69 -2.72 7.20
C HIS A 222 -8.19 -3.46 5.96
N MET A 223 -8.54 -2.96 4.77
CA MET A 223 -8.06 -3.47 3.49
C MET A 223 -6.53 -3.53 3.47
N ASP A 224 -5.90 -2.47 3.96
CA ASP A 224 -4.46 -2.31 4.03
C ASP A 224 -3.80 -3.43 4.82
N PHE A 225 -4.30 -3.74 6.03
CA PHE A 225 -3.74 -4.81 6.85
C PHE A 225 -3.82 -6.17 6.13
N CYS A 226 -5.00 -6.53 5.62
CA CYS A 226 -5.19 -7.80 4.93
C CYS A 226 -4.30 -7.90 3.68
N LEU A 227 -4.40 -6.90 2.80
CA LEU A 227 -3.68 -6.87 1.52
C LEU A 227 -2.15 -6.93 1.73
N VAL A 228 -1.62 -6.07 2.60
CA VAL A 228 -0.17 -5.93 2.77
C VAL A 228 0.45 -7.13 3.47
N ILE A 229 -0.20 -7.64 4.53
CA ILE A 229 0.31 -8.82 5.24
C ILE A 229 0.26 -10.06 4.35
N MET A 230 -0.84 -10.28 3.64
CA MET A 230 -0.95 -11.42 2.72
C MET A 230 0.05 -11.31 1.57
N ALA A 231 0.23 -10.11 1.01
CA ALA A 231 1.20 -9.85 -0.05
C ALA A 231 2.64 -10.08 0.42
N GLN A 232 2.99 -9.61 1.62
CA GLN A 232 4.31 -9.83 2.21
C GLN A 232 4.61 -11.31 2.42
N MET A 233 3.65 -12.04 2.94
CA MET A 233 3.80 -13.49 3.17
C MET A 233 3.90 -14.28 1.85
N ALA A 234 3.20 -13.83 0.82
CA ALA A 234 3.21 -14.48 -0.48
C ALA A 234 4.50 -14.21 -1.27
N ALA A 235 4.98 -12.97 -1.30
CA ALA A 235 5.99 -12.57 -2.30
C ALA A 235 7.06 -11.58 -1.79
N GLY A 236 7.02 -11.15 -0.53
CA GLY A 236 7.96 -10.17 0.00
C GLY A 236 7.81 -8.77 -0.59
N SER A 237 8.58 -7.81 -0.06
CA SER A 237 8.54 -6.41 -0.49
C SER A 237 9.92 -5.79 -0.66
N LEU A 238 9.99 -4.74 -1.48
CA LEU A 238 11.13 -3.84 -1.57
C LEU A 238 10.78 -2.50 -0.91
N LEU A 239 11.68 -2.02 -0.07
CA LEU A 239 11.56 -0.73 0.59
C LEU A 239 12.47 0.29 -0.09
N ILE A 240 11.87 1.34 -0.60
CA ILE A 240 12.54 2.51 -1.18
C ILE A 240 12.74 3.51 -0.04
N ASP A 241 13.98 3.84 0.28
CA ASP A 241 14.30 4.74 1.41
C ASP A 241 13.85 6.18 1.19
N GLU A 242 13.54 6.57 -0.05
CA GLU A 242 13.10 7.91 -0.40
C GLU A 242 11.67 8.18 0.11
N PRO A 243 11.40 9.36 0.68
CA PRO A 243 10.05 9.78 1.04
C PRO A 243 9.32 10.27 -0.22
N LEU A 244 8.63 9.37 -0.91
CA LEU A 244 7.98 9.64 -2.19
C LEU A 244 6.53 10.09 -2.06
N TYR A 245 6.00 10.15 -0.84
CA TYR A 245 4.66 10.70 -0.61
C TYR A 245 4.60 11.47 0.72
N ALA A 246 3.56 12.26 0.88
CA ALA A 246 3.25 12.98 2.09
C ALA A 246 1.99 12.42 2.73
N TYR A 247 2.12 11.91 3.95
CA TYR A 247 1.03 11.50 4.82
C TYR A 247 0.44 12.72 5.51
N ARG A 248 -0.87 12.94 5.37
CA ARG A 248 -1.54 14.12 5.94
C ARG A 248 -2.17 13.82 7.29
N LEU A 249 -1.80 14.64 8.31
CA LEU A 249 -2.43 14.62 9.63
C LEU A 249 -3.44 15.77 9.75
N HIS A 250 -4.71 15.47 9.93
CA HIS A 250 -5.79 16.46 10.00
C HIS A 250 -6.80 16.23 11.13
N GLY A 251 -6.46 15.37 12.10
CA GLY A 251 -7.28 15.09 13.29
C GLY A 251 -8.51 14.22 13.05
N ARG A 252 -8.79 13.80 11.80
CA ARG A 252 -9.84 12.85 11.44
C ARG A 252 -9.30 11.56 10.82
N ASN A 253 -7.97 11.38 10.85
CA ASN A 253 -7.32 10.17 10.38
C ASN A 253 -7.76 8.97 11.22
N LEU A 254 -7.99 7.83 10.57
CA LEU A 254 -8.40 6.60 11.26
C LEU A 254 -7.25 6.02 12.10
N ALA A 255 -6.03 6.04 11.59
CA ALA A 255 -4.88 5.37 12.20
C ALA A 255 -3.98 6.29 13.02
N ALA A 256 -3.95 7.59 12.77
CA ALA A 256 -3.06 8.53 13.44
C ALA A 256 -3.83 9.74 13.96
N SER A 257 -4.12 9.76 15.26
CA SER A 257 -4.84 10.86 15.92
C SER A 257 -3.93 11.77 16.76
N ASN A 258 -2.67 11.38 16.97
CA ASN A 258 -1.74 12.07 17.85
C ASN A 258 -0.68 12.83 17.05
N PRO A 259 -0.15 13.95 17.61
CA PRO A 259 0.92 14.70 16.96
C PRO A 259 2.20 13.85 16.84
N VAL A 260 3.02 14.19 15.87
CA VAL A 260 4.32 13.55 15.69
C VAL A 260 5.23 13.93 16.85
N LEU A 261 5.62 12.93 17.64
CA LEU A 261 6.60 13.10 18.72
C LEU A 261 7.93 12.46 18.30
N GLY A 262 9.00 13.28 18.27
CA GLY A 262 10.32 12.79 17.91
C GLY A 262 10.42 12.17 16.51
N GLY A 263 9.62 12.64 15.55
CA GLY A 263 9.58 12.10 14.19
C GLY A 263 8.82 10.77 14.05
N ARG A 264 8.09 10.32 15.07
CA ARG A 264 7.30 9.09 15.06
C ARG A 264 5.81 9.41 15.13
N LEU A 265 5.03 8.72 14.32
CA LEU A 265 3.58 8.70 14.42
C LEU A 265 3.17 7.73 15.51
N HIS A 266 2.35 8.19 16.45
CA HIS A 266 1.77 7.34 17.47
C HIS A 266 0.36 6.95 17.03
N LEU A 267 0.15 5.65 16.85
CA LEU A 267 -1.19 5.12 16.64
C LEU A 267 -2.00 5.27 17.93
N SER A 268 -3.27 5.58 17.79
CA SER A 268 -4.19 5.56 18.91
C SER A 268 -4.26 4.13 19.49
N PRO A 269 -4.15 3.93 20.80
CA PRO A 269 -4.35 2.63 21.42
C PRO A 269 -5.85 2.30 21.47
N ARG A 270 -6.48 2.09 20.32
CA ARG A 270 -7.75 1.37 20.30
C ARG A 270 -7.45 -0.09 20.55
N ASP A 271 -8.43 -0.83 21.05
CA ASP A 271 -8.38 -2.28 21.26
C ASP A 271 -8.22 -3.02 19.93
N LEU A 272 -7.11 -2.74 19.25
CA LEU A 272 -6.75 -3.32 17.95
C LEU A 272 -6.47 -4.82 18.09
N LYS A 273 -6.21 -5.32 19.30
CA LYS A 273 -5.78 -6.69 19.50
C LYS A 273 -6.86 -7.71 19.17
N GLU A 274 -8.09 -7.50 19.64
CA GLU A 274 -9.22 -8.40 19.32
C GLU A 274 -9.53 -8.33 17.82
N THR A 275 -9.51 -7.12 17.24
CA THR A 275 -9.73 -6.91 15.81
C THR A 275 -8.66 -7.59 14.95
N TYR A 276 -7.38 -7.57 15.37
CA TYR A 276 -6.29 -8.25 14.65
C TYR A 276 -6.44 -9.77 14.69
N ASP A 277 -6.79 -10.34 15.82
CA ASP A 277 -6.97 -11.79 15.97
C ASP A 277 -8.13 -12.29 15.09
N GLU A 278 -9.23 -11.57 15.05
CA GLU A 278 -10.35 -11.86 14.15
C GLU A 278 -9.96 -11.73 12.67
N MET A 279 -9.22 -10.67 12.29
CA MET A 279 -8.75 -10.50 10.92
C MET A 279 -7.82 -11.64 10.48
N LEU A 280 -6.90 -12.06 11.35
CA LEU A 280 -6.01 -13.19 11.07
C LEU A 280 -6.78 -14.49 10.89
N ASP A 281 -7.81 -14.73 11.69
CA ASP A 281 -8.67 -15.90 11.56
C ASP A 281 -9.43 -15.91 10.24
N ARG A 282 -9.94 -14.76 9.82
CA ARG A 282 -10.61 -14.59 8.53
C ARG A 282 -9.65 -14.79 7.36
N MET A 283 -8.46 -14.17 7.40
CA MET A 283 -7.42 -14.35 6.39
C MET A 283 -7.01 -15.82 6.25
N LEU A 284 -6.80 -16.51 7.37
CA LEU A 284 -6.52 -17.95 7.39
C LEU A 284 -7.68 -18.76 6.83
N GLY A 285 -8.92 -18.40 7.17
CA GLY A 285 -10.15 -19.00 6.63
C GLY A 285 -10.22 -18.91 5.11
N VAL A 286 -9.93 -17.74 4.54
CA VAL A 286 -9.86 -17.53 3.09
C VAL A 286 -8.79 -18.41 2.45
N MET A 287 -7.57 -18.45 3.01
CA MET A 287 -6.50 -19.27 2.48
C MET A 287 -6.84 -20.75 2.50
N VAL A 288 -7.49 -21.25 3.56
CA VAL A 288 -7.88 -22.66 3.68
C VAL A 288 -9.01 -23.01 2.71
N ARG A 289 -10.02 -22.14 2.60
CA ARG A 289 -11.14 -22.30 1.66
C ARG A 289 -10.65 -22.33 0.22
N ASP A 290 -9.77 -21.40 -0.15
CA ASP A 290 -9.29 -21.19 -1.51
C ASP A 290 -7.92 -21.85 -1.77
N ARG A 291 -7.60 -22.91 -1.02
CA ARG A 291 -6.31 -23.60 -1.06
C ARG A 291 -5.82 -23.87 -2.49
N GLN A 292 -6.71 -24.36 -3.36
CA GLN A 292 -6.34 -24.69 -4.73
C GLN A 292 -5.83 -23.45 -5.49
N ARG A 293 -6.47 -22.32 -5.34
CA ARG A 293 -6.07 -21.03 -5.96
C ARG A 293 -4.70 -20.57 -5.44
N PHE A 294 -4.48 -20.60 -4.13
CA PHE A 294 -3.20 -20.23 -3.54
C PHE A 294 -2.07 -21.19 -3.91
N THR A 295 -2.31 -22.50 -3.89
CA THR A 295 -1.29 -23.50 -4.26
C THR A 295 -0.96 -23.45 -5.75
N ALA A 296 -1.92 -23.15 -6.61
CA ALA A 296 -1.68 -22.96 -8.05
C ALA A 296 -0.81 -21.74 -8.33
N ALA A 297 -1.01 -20.64 -7.59
CA ALA A 297 -0.27 -19.41 -7.77
C ALA A 297 1.13 -19.43 -7.13
N LEU A 298 1.28 -20.00 -5.94
CA LEU A 298 2.47 -19.90 -5.10
C LEU A 298 3.28 -21.20 -5.04
N GLY A 299 2.69 -22.32 -5.42
CA GLY A 299 3.18 -23.66 -5.16
C GLY A 299 2.83 -24.14 -3.74
N PRO A 300 2.78 -25.47 -3.54
CA PRO A 300 2.35 -26.06 -2.27
C PRO A 300 3.25 -25.69 -1.09
N TYR A 301 4.55 -25.68 -1.29
CA TYR A 301 5.50 -25.35 -0.23
C TYR A 301 5.28 -23.93 0.31
N GLN A 302 5.16 -22.94 -0.58
CA GLN A 302 4.95 -21.53 -0.20
C GLN A 302 3.62 -21.36 0.53
N TYR A 303 2.56 -21.99 0.01
CA TYR A 303 1.25 -22.01 0.67
C TYR A 303 1.32 -22.55 2.10
N ASP A 304 1.97 -23.73 2.28
CA ASP A 304 2.10 -24.35 3.60
C ASP A 304 2.89 -23.45 4.58
N GLN A 305 3.96 -22.77 4.10
CA GLN A 305 4.72 -21.82 4.92
C GLN A 305 3.85 -20.61 5.35
N MET A 306 3.02 -20.08 4.47
CA MET A 306 2.08 -19.01 4.80
C MET A 306 1.07 -19.45 5.88
N VAL A 307 0.45 -20.61 5.71
CA VAL A 307 -0.51 -21.16 6.68
C VAL A 307 0.15 -21.39 8.04
N LEU A 308 1.35 -21.96 8.06
CA LEU A 308 2.11 -22.17 9.30
C LEU A 308 2.43 -20.87 10.02
N ALA A 309 2.91 -19.86 9.28
CA ALA A 309 3.24 -18.55 9.84
C ALA A 309 1.99 -17.86 10.43
N MET A 310 0.85 -17.90 9.73
CA MET A 310 -0.40 -17.34 10.22
C MET A 310 -0.91 -18.07 11.47
N ARG A 311 -0.80 -19.38 11.51
CA ARG A 311 -1.16 -20.18 12.71
C ARG A 311 -0.25 -19.89 13.90
N ALA A 312 1.06 -19.75 13.66
CA ALA A 312 2.04 -19.42 14.70
C ALA A 312 1.86 -18.02 15.28
N ALA A 313 1.35 -17.09 14.46
CA ALA A 313 1.10 -15.72 14.89
C ALA A 313 -0.21 -15.55 15.67
N ARG A 314 -1.10 -16.53 15.63
CA ARG A 314 -2.25 -16.55 16.54
C ARG A 314 -1.72 -16.49 17.96
N PRO A 315 -2.16 -15.56 18.81
CA PRO A 315 -1.83 -15.64 20.21
C PRO A 315 -2.35 -17.00 20.70
N ALA A 316 -1.44 -17.84 21.18
CA ALA A 316 -1.83 -18.85 22.15
C ALA A 316 -2.68 -18.09 23.16
N SER A 317 -3.94 -18.49 23.33
CA SER A 317 -4.94 -17.75 24.09
C SER A 317 -4.29 -17.03 25.26
N LEU A 318 -4.68 -15.80 25.57
CA LEU A 318 -4.13 -15.03 26.70
C LEU A 318 -4.08 -15.90 27.97
N PHE A 319 -4.98 -16.88 28.06
CA PHE A 319 -5.05 -17.92 29.08
C PHE A 319 -3.81 -18.84 29.05
N ALA A 320 -3.31 -19.28 27.90
CA ALA A 320 -2.12 -20.12 27.81
C ALA A 320 -0.82 -19.33 28.09
N ARG A 321 -0.77 -18.02 27.79
CA ARG A 321 0.36 -17.14 28.16
C ARG A 321 0.36 -16.75 29.64
N LEU A 322 -0.81 -16.61 30.27
CA LEU A 322 -0.93 -16.25 31.69
C LEU A 322 -0.91 -17.46 32.61
N PHE A 323 -1.28 -18.66 32.16
CA PHE A 323 -1.44 -19.83 33.00
C PHE A 323 -0.75 -21.10 32.45
N GLY A 324 -0.09 -21.06 31.31
CA GLY A 324 0.46 -22.21 30.59
C GLY A 324 1.91 -22.60 30.89
N HIS A 325 2.52 -22.12 31.97
CA HIS A 325 3.79 -22.63 32.47
C HIS A 325 3.66 -23.03 33.96
N ARG A 326 2.91 -24.05 34.21
CA ARG A 326 3.07 -24.91 35.41
C ARG A 326 2.55 -26.31 35.06
N THR A 327 3.40 -27.09 34.48
CA THR A 327 3.62 -28.53 34.80
C THR A 327 4.98 -28.92 34.24
#